data_5815108025e826aeaa5d4a271460c9ea
#
_entry.id   5815108025e826aeaa5d4a271460c9ea
#
_cell.length_a   1.000
_cell.length_b   1.000
_cell.length_c   1.000
_cell.angle_alpha   90.00
_cell.angle_beta   90.00
_cell.angle_gamma   90.00
#
_symmetry.space_group_name_H-M   'P 1'
#
loop_
_entity.id
_entity.type
_entity.pdbx_description
1 polymer ?
#
loop_
_entity_poly.entity_id
_entity_poly.type
_entity_poly.pdbx_seq_one_letter_code
_entity_poly.pdbx_strand_id
1 'polypeptide(L)'
;MNRQRFNDLTALYPRLRIAIVGDFCLDRYLEIDPAREETSLETGLPVFNVVNVRSQPGAAGTILNNLVALGIGEIFPVGFCGDDGEGFELRRALQARAGVKLDYFLQTGERRTFTYCKPLVVEPGREPVELNRLDSKNWTPTPASVQDHLIKSVRALAENADAIILMDQVDVAETGVVTAKLLAAIAEIAAKRPSLLIIADSRRGLKGYPAVTFKMNAAELSALTGAAEKLTTEEIELLARSVARRHGRAVFVTLAERGLLGAMPTGQVAHVPALPLRGPIDIVGAGDSVTANLTCALAAGASLRESLEMAAIASSVVIHQLGTTGVATVADISAFV
;
A
#
# COMPACT_ATOMS: atom_id res chain seq x y z
N MET A 1 -9.65 5.72 -21.82
CA MET A 1 -11.05 5.67 -21.30
C MET A 1 -11.75 6.98 -21.58
N ASN A 2 -13.07 7.02 -21.85
CA ASN A 2 -13.80 8.29 -21.98
C ASN A 2 -14.37 8.74 -20.63
N ARG A 3 -14.70 10.04 -20.52
CA ARG A 3 -15.20 10.67 -19.28
C ARG A 3 -16.49 10.02 -18.74
N GLN A 4 -17.44 9.65 -19.62
CA GLN A 4 -18.68 9.02 -19.17
C GLN A 4 -18.39 7.70 -18.47
N ARG A 5 -17.57 6.83 -19.07
CA ARG A 5 -17.19 5.53 -18.49
C ARG A 5 -16.42 5.71 -17.18
N PHE A 6 -15.54 6.71 -17.09
CA PHE A 6 -14.86 7.06 -15.85
C PHE A 6 -15.87 7.44 -14.75
N ASN A 7 -16.82 8.29 -15.06
CA ASN A 7 -17.86 8.70 -14.12
C ASN A 7 -18.74 7.51 -13.68
N ASP A 8 -19.10 6.61 -14.61
CA ASP A 8 -19.89 5.41 -14.29
C ASP A 8 -19.16 4.49 -13.32
N LEU A 9 -17.84 4.29 -13.50
CA LEU A 9 -17.02 3.47 -12.60
C LEU A 9 -16.87 4.14 -11.22
N THR A 10 -16.50 5.41 -11.19
CA THR A 10 -16.23 6.11 -9.93
C THR A 10 -17.49 6.38 -9.11
N ALA A 11 -18.67 6.44 -9.75
CA ALA A 11 -19.96 6.54 -9.06
C ALA A 11 -20.27 5.29 -8.18
N LEU A 12 -19.59 4.17 -8.41
CA LEU A 12 -19.72 2.96 -7.61
C LEU A 12 -18.85 2.98 -6.34
N TYR A 13 -17.78 3.79 -6.31
CA TYR A 13 -16.81 3.82 -5.22
C TYR A 13 -17.42 4.03 -3.82
N PRO A 14 -18.41 4.91 -3.63
CA PRO A 14 -19.05 5.08 -2.32
C PRO A 14 -19.84 3.85 -1.83
N ARG A 15 -20.03 2.84 -2.67
CA ARG A 15 -20.73 1.58 -2.32
C ARG A 15 -19.76 0.43 -2.07
N LEU A 16 -18.48 0.58 -2.43
CA LEU A 16 -17.49 -0.47 -2.27
C LEU A 16 -17.09 -0.66 -0.81
N ARG A 17 -16.85 -1.92 -0.46
CA ARG A 17 -16.38 -2.39 0.83
C ARG A 17 -15.03 -3.08 0.63
N ILE A 18 -13.94 -2.44 1.04
CA ILE A 18 -12.58 -2.92 0.79
C ILE A 18 -11.88 -3.23 2.10
N ALA A 19 -11.36 -4.45 2.23
CA ALA A 19 -10.47 -4.82 3.33
C ALA A 19 -9.01 -4.63 2.93
N ILE A 20 -8.20 -4.09 3.84
CA ILE A 20 -6.74 -4.02 3.70
C ILE A 20 -6.14 -4.87 4.81
N VAL A 21 -5.56 -6.00 4.42
CA VAL A 21 -4.93 -6.96 5.33
C VAL A 21 -3.43 -6.79 5.20
N GLY A 22 -2.78 -6.23 6.20
CA GLY A 22 -1.34 -5.98 6.06
C GLY A 22 -0.73 -5.17 7.18
N ASP A 23 0.54 -4.84 6.97
CA ASP A 23 1.35 -4.13 7.94
C ASP A 23 1.04 -2.64 7.89
N PHE A 24 0.37 -2.14 8.92
CA PHE A 24 0.16 -0.73 9.15
C PHE A 24 1.31 -0.19 10.01
N CYS A 25 1.95 0.87 9.55
CA CYS A 25 2.95 1.58 10.36
C CYS A 25 2.53 3.01 10.64
N LEU A 26 3.19 3.61 11.62
CA LEU A 26 3.14 5.04 11.86
C LEU A 26 4.33 5.71 11.17
N ASP A 27 4.09 6.52 10.15
CA ASP A 27 5.08 7.48 9.67
C ASP A 27 5.05 8.70 10.57
N ARG A 28 6.10 8.89 11.37
CA ARG A 28 6.21 9.94 12.39
C ARG A 28 7.34 10.89 12.04
N TYR A 29 7.00 12.16 11.80
CA TYR A 29 7.93 13.20 11.44
C TYR A 29 8.14 14.10 12.66
N LEU A 30 9.39 14.20 13.14
CA LEU A 30 9.79 15.07 14.25
C LEU A 30 10.47 16.29 13.66
N GLU A 31 9.79 17.45 13.65
CA GLU A 31 10.34 18.70 13.14
C GLU A 31 11.22 19.35 14.21
N ILE A 32 12.49 19.53 13.91
CA ILE A 32 13.54 20.06 14.79
C ILE A 32 13.87 21.47 14.34
N ASP A 33 13.81 22.43 15.26
CA ASP A 33 14.27 23.79 15.04
C ASP A 33 15.74 23.92 15.48
N PRO A 34 16.71 24.07 14.57
CA PRO A 34 18.13 24.16 14.94
C PRO A 34 18.45 25.44 15.74
N ALA A 35 17.61 26.47 15.68
CA ALA A 35 17.80 27.68 16.52
C ALA A 35 17.53 27.40 18.00
N ARG A 36 16.95 26.25 18.34
CA ARG A 36 16.67 25.83 19.73
C ARG A 36 17.57 24.67 20.18
N GLU A 37 18.71 24.46 19.51
CA GLU A 37 19.69 23.48 19.94
C GLU A 37 20.24 23.80 21.33
N GLU A 38 20.34 22.79 22.17
CA GLU A 38 20.90 22.87 23.53
C GLU A 38 21.98 21.83 23.71
N THR A 39 22.78 21.96 24.74
CA THR A 39 23.73 20.94 25.18
C THR A 39 23.19 20.25 26.44
N SER A 40 23.10 18.92 26.41
CA SER A 40 22.74 18.15 27.60
C SER A 40 23.74 18.37 28.73
N LEU A 41 23.25 18.78 29.87
CA LEU A 41 24.08 18.97 31.08
C LEU A 41 24.66 17.66 31.59
N GLU A 42 24.02 16.54 31.32
CA GLU A 42 24.42 15.20 31.80
C GLU A 42 25.47 14.55 30.88
N THR A 43 25.33 14.69 29.57
CA THR A 43 26.15 13.97 28.60
C THR A 43 27.07 14.84 27.78
N GLY A 44 26.86 16.15 27.75
CA GLY A 44 27.60 17.11 26.92
C GLY A 44 27.29 16.97 25.41
N LEU A 45 26.28 16.17 25.03
CA LEU A 45 25.88 15.98 23.65
C LEU A 45 24.80 17.00 23.23
N PRO A 46 24.70 17.33 21.93
CA PRO A 46 23.63 18.18 21.41
C PRO A 46 22.26 17.56 21.69
N VAL A 47 21.30 18.43 22.08
CA VAL A 47 19.89 18.10 22.25
C VAL A 47 19.09 18.75 21.13
N PHE A 48 18.42 17.93 20.34
CA PHE A 48 17.54 18.40 19.28
C PHE A 48 16.14 18.62 19.83
N ASN A 49 15.70 19.88 19.86
CA ASN A 49 14.38 20.24 20.36
C ASN A 49 13.33 20.09 19.24
N VAL A 50 12.39 19.15 19.43
CA VAL A 50 11.26 18.93 18.54
C VAL A 50 10.20 19.99 18.78
N VAL A 51 9.87 20.76 17.75
CA VAL A 51 8.88 21.84 17.81
C VAL A 51 7.52 21.47 17.24
N ASN A 52 7.48 20.43 16.41
CA ASN A 52 6.23 19.91 15.85
C ASN A 52 6.35 18.40 15.57
N VAL A 53 5.23 17.69 15.73
CA VAL A 53 5.13 16.25 15.40
C VAL A 53 3.99 16.04 14.42
N ARG A 54 4.31 15.49 13.26
CA ARG A 54 3.31 15.06 12.29
C ARG A 54 3.31 13.54 12.21
N SER A 55 2.13 12.94 12.25
CA SER A 55 1.96 11.49 12.18
C SER A 55 0.90 11.10 11.16
N GLN A 56 1.18 10.08 10.36
CA GLN A 56 0.22 9.55 9.39
C GLN A 56 0.35 8.02 9.28
N PRO A 57 -0.74 7.33 8.88
CA PRO A 57 -0.66 5.90 8.58
C PRO A 57 0.20 5.66 7.34
N GLY A 58 1.20 4.80 7.46
CA GLY A 58 2.11 4.39 6.39
C GLY A 58 1.98 2.89 6.06
N ALA A 59 2.74 2.41 5.08
CA ALA A 59 2.66 1.05 4.51
C ALA A 59 1.23 0.72 4.04
N ALA A 60 0.56 -0.29 4.60
CA ALA A 60 -0.86 -0.54 4.31
C ALA A 60 -1.75 0.71 4.56
N GLY A 61 -1.33 1.61 5.45
CA GLY A 61 -1.97 2.90 5.69
C GLY A 61 -1.84 3.88 4.52
N THR A 62 -0.77 3.81 3.71
CA THR A 62 -0.65 4.59 2.47
C THR A 62 -1.69 4.15 1.43
N ILE A 63 -1.90 2.84 1.28
CA ILE A 63 -2.98 2.30 0.43
C ILE A 63 -4.34 2.80 0.95
N LEU A 64 -4.56 2.73 2.27
CA LEU A 64 -5.79 3.22 2.92
C LEU A 64 -6.04 4.70 2.61
N ASN A 65 -5.02 5.55 2.73
CA ASN A 65 -5.14 6.98 2.42
C ASN A 65 -5.58 7.21 0.96
N ASN A 66 -5.08 6.41 0.01
CA ASN A 66 -5.52 6.46 -1.39
C ASN A 66 -6.98 6.02 -1.54
N LEU A 67 -7.42 4.95 -0.86
CA LEU A 67 -8.83 4.52 -0.88
C LEU A 67 -9.78 5.61 -0.32
N VAL A 68 -9.37 6.28 0.75
CA VAL A 68 -10.11 7.41 1.33
C VAL A 68 -10.21 8.57 0.34
N ALA A 69 -9.10 8.92 -0.32
CA ALA A 69 -9.07 9.99 -1.34
C ALA A 69 -9.95 9.67 -2.56
N LEU A 70 -10.10 8.39 -2.91
CA LEU A 70 -11.00 7.91 -3.95
C LEU A 70 -12.48 7.88 -3.53
N GLY A 71 -12.79 8.10 -2.24
CA GLY A 71 -14.16 8.13 -1.73
C GLY A 71 -14.79 6.74 -1.56
N ILE A 72 -13.99 5.73 -1.23
CA ILE A 72 -14.50 4.38 -0.94
C ILE A 72 -15.40 4.40 0.30
N GLY A 73 -16.58 3.78 0.21
CA GLY A 73 -17.61 3.86 1.24
C GLY A 73 -17.23 3.23 2.57
N GLU A 74 -16.70 2.00 2.56
CA GLU A 74 -16.25 1.32 3.78
C GLU A 74 -14.86 0.70 3.56
N ILE A 75 -13.93 1.04 4.45
CA ILE A 75 -12.55 0.56 4.43
C ILE A 75 -12.26 -0.13 5.76
N PHE A 76 -11.87 -1.40 5.70
CA PHE A 76 -11.62 -2.23 6.87
C PHE A 76 -10.14 -2.57 6.96
N PRO A 77 -9.35 -1.84 7.78
CA PRO A 77 -7.98 -2.25 8.08
C PRO A 77 -7.99 -3.52 8.94
N VAL A 78 -7.26 -4.54 8.50
CA VAL A 78 -6.97 -5.77 9.22
C VAL A 78 -5.47 -5.85 9.46
N GLY A 79 -5.08 -5.57 10.66
CA GLY A 79 -3.69 -5.49 11.09
C GLY A 79 -3.64 -5.32 12.60
N PHE A 80 -2.48 -4.93 13.11
CA PHE A 80 -2.32 -4.69 14.54
C PHE A 80 -1.45 -3.45 14.80
N CYS A 81 -1.62 -2.90 16.00
CA CYS A 81 -0.67 -1.97 16.62
C CYS A 81 -0.37 -2.43 18.06
N GLY A 82 0.67 -1.87 18.63
CA GLY A 82 1.00 -2.04 20.04
C GLY A 82 0.02 -1.32 20.97
N ASP A 83 0.01 -1.72 22.22
CA ASP A 83 -0.55 -0.93 23.31
C ASP A 83 0.54 0.03 23.84
N ASP A 84 0.90 0.99 22.96
CA ASP A 84 1.97 1.96 23.13
C ASP A 84 1.56 3.34 22.58
N GLY A 85 2.39 4.36 22.80
CA GLY A 85 2.10 5.73 22.38
C GLY A 85 1.93 5.87 20.86
N GLU A 86 2.75 5.18 20.09
CA GLU A 86 2.68 5.12 18.63
C GLU A 86 1.40 4.43 18.16
N GLY A 87 0.95 3.40 18.85
CA GLY A 87 -0.33 2.72 18.59
C GLY A 87 -1.53 3.63 18.82
N PHE A 88 -1.49 4.43 19.86
CA PHE A 88 -2.52 5.46 20.10
C PHE A 88 -2.55 6.48 18.95
N GLU A 89 -1.38 7.00 18.53
CA GLU A 89 -1.30 7.94 17.40
C GLU A 89 -1.81 7.31 16.11
N LEU A 90 -1.40 6.07 15.79
CA LEU A 90 -1.82 5.35 14.58
C LEU A 90 -3.33 5.13 14.55
N ARG A 91 -3.91 4.62 15.63
CA ARG A 91 -5.36 4.38 15.74
C ARG A 91 -6.15 5.68 15.58
N ARG A 92 -5.72 6.76 16.24
CA ARG A 92 -6.33 8.09 16.11
C ARG A 92 -6.28 8.59 14.66
N ALA A 93 -5.13 8.42 13.98
CA ALA A 93 -4.96 8.82 12.59
C ALA A 93 -5.84 8.02 11.63
N LEU A 94 -5.98 6.71 11.86
CA LEU A 94 -6.88 5.83 11.09
C LEU A 94 -8.36 6.19 11.33
N GLN A 95 -8.75 6.39 12.59
CA GLN A 95 -10.13 6.68 12.96
C GLN A 95 -10.62 8.03 12.42
N ALA A 96 -9.71 8.99 12.22
CA ALA A 96 -10.04 10.29 11.65
C ALA A 96 -10.33 10.23 10.13
N ARG A 97 -10.14 9.10 9.46
CA ARG A 97 -10.35 8.95 8.02
C ARG A 97 -11.79 8.56 7.71
N ALA A 98 -12.38 9.23 6.72
CA ALA A 98 -13.73 8.94 6.27
C ALA A 98 -13.86 7.49 5.76
N GLY A 99 -14.95 6.81 6.11
CA GLY A 99 -15.22 5.43 5.67
C GLY A 99 -14.43 4.34 6.40
N VAL A 100 -13.41 4.68 7.22
CA VAL A 100 -12.59 3.69 7.92
C VAL A 100 -13.30 3.11 9.13
N LYS A 101 -13.30 1.78 9.24
CA LYS A 101 -13.92 0.99 10.32
C LYS A 101 -12.85 0.15 11.02
N LEU A 102 -12.57 0.43 12.30
CA LEU A 102 -11.50 -0.22 13.06
C LEU A 102 -11.93 -1.52 13.77
N ASP A 103 -13.10 -2.07 13.47
CA ASP A 103 -13.65 -3.26 14.13
C ASP A 103 -12.74 -4.49 14.02
N TYR A 104 -11.87 -4.52 13.01
CA TYR A 104 -10.96 -5.63 12.72
C TYR A 104 -9.47 -5.25 12.91
N PHE A 105 -9.19 -4.07 13.46
CA PHE A 105 -7.83 -3.60 13.73
C PHE A 105 -7.47 -3.86 15.19
N LEU A 106 -6.54 -4.81 15.42
CA LEU A 106 -6.16 -5.26 16.74
C LEU A 106 -5.19 -4.28 17.43
N GLN A 107 -5.47 -3.93 18.69
CA GLN A 107 -4.49 -3.34 19.60
C GLN A 107 -4.04 -4.43 20.59
N THR A 108 -2.74 -4.59 20.79
CA THR A 108 -2.20 -5.68 21.62
C THR A 108 -0.91 -5.30 22.34
N GLY A 109 -0.74 -5.74 23.58
CA GLY A 109 0.52 -5.62 24.29
C GLY A 109 1.61 -6.64 23.90
N GLU A 110 1.26 -7.60 23.01
CA GLU A 110 2.21 -8.63 22.56
C GLU A 110 3.14 -8.14 21.42
N ARG A 111 2.84 -7.00 20.81
CA ARG A 111 3.60 -6.41 19.69
C ARG A 111 3.82 -4.93 19.90
N ARG A 112 4.90 -4.41 19.36
CA ARG A 112 5.09 -2.96 19.23
C ARG A 112 4.43 -2.43 17.97
N THR A 113 4.03 -1.17 18.00
CA THR A 113 3.59 -0.48 16.80
C THR A 113 4.76 -0.30 15.84
N PHE A 114 4.58 -0.77 14.62
CA PHE A 114 5.54 -0.57 13.55
C PHE A 114 5.62 0.93 13.22
N THR A 115 6.80 1.54 13.40
CA THR A 115 6.97 3.00 13.28
C THR A 115 8.20 3.32 12.47
N TYR A 116 8.06 4.20 11.49
CA TYR A 116 9.14 4.91 10.83
C TYR A 116 9.21 6.32 11.39
N CYS A 117 10.15 6.58 12.30
CA CYS A 117 10.35 7.89 12.89
C CYS A 117 11.44 8.65 12.15
N LYS A 118 11.08 9.80 11.57
CA LYS A 118 11.88 10.65 10.69
C LYS A 118 12.13 12.01 11.33
N PRO A 119 13.26 12.21 12.03
CA PRO A 119 13.65 13.53 12.50
C PRO A 119 14.01 14.42 11.31
N LEU A 120 13.41 15.61 11.24
CA LEU A 120 13.61 16.59 10.16
C LEU A 120 14.11 17.90 10.74
N VAL A 121 15.27 18.37 10.30
CA VAL A 121 15.71 19.75 10.58
C VAL A 121 14.96 20.68 9.64
N VAL A 122 14.26 21.65 10.21
CA VAL A 122 13.43 22.62 9.47
C VAL A 122 13.95 24.03 9.70
N GLU A 123 14.39 24.68 8.62
CA GLU A 123 14.82 26.07 8.61
C GLU A 123 13.92 26.90 7.70
N PRO A 124 13.59 28.15 8.07
CA PRO A 124 12.81 29.02 7.20
C PRO A 124 13.45 29.22 5.83
N GLY A 125 12.69 28.97 4.75
CA GLY A 125 13.14 29.16 3.37
C GLY A 125 14.07 28.09 2.82
N ARG A 126 14.25 26.98 3.54
CA ARG A 126 15.00 25.79 3.09
C ARG A 126 14.15 24.55 3.06
N GLU A 127 14.50 23.61 2.20
CA GLU A 127 13.90 22.27 2.23
C GLU A 127 14.29 21.54 3.53
N PRO A 128 13.36 20.81 4.17
CA PRO A 128 13.65 20.01 5.34
C PRO A 128 14.75 18.97 5.09
N VAL A 129 15.67 18.81 6.03
CA VAL A 129 16.75 17.83 5.97
C VAL A 129 16.44 16.66 6.89
N GLU A 130 16.25 15.46 6.33
CA GLU A 130 16.05 14.23 7.10
C GLU A 130 17.37 13.79 7.74
N LEU A 131 17.33 13.55 9.05
CA LEU A 131 18.42 12.93 9.81
C LEU A 131 18.28 11.40 9.80
N ASN A 132 19.08 10.71 10.63
CA ASN A 132 18.96 9.26 10.78
C ASN A 132 17.60 8.88 11.36
N ARG A 133 16.94 7.90 10.72
CA ARG A 133 15.66 7.38 11.15
C ARG A 133 15.77 6.59 12.47
N LEU A 134 14.71 6.62 13.26
CA LEU A 134 14.56 5.88 14.50
C LEU A 134 13.37 4.93 14.36
N ASP A 135 13.58 3.76 13.76
CA ASP A 135 12.52 2.82 13.44
C ASP A 135 12.22 1.86 14.57
N SER A 136 10.94 1.65 14.89
CA SER A 136 10.46 0.57 15.76
C SER A 136 9.88 -0.54 14.91
N LYS A 137 10.42 -1.77 15.06
CA LYS A 137 10.00 -2.97 14.32
C LYS A 137 9.86 -4.16 15.26
N ASN A 138 9.11 -5.16 14.84
CA ASN A 138 9.03 -6.46 15.50
C ASN A 138 10.03 -7.42 14.84
N TRP A 139 10.84 -8.10 15.66
CA TRP A 139 11.93 -8.97 15.19
C TRP A 139 11.68 -10.46 15.45
N THR A 140 10.60 -10.79 16.16
CA THR A 140 10.19 -12.16 16.48
C THR A 140 8.93 -12.52 15.69
N PRO A 141 8.66 -13.81 15.45
CA PRO A 141 7.44 -14.24 14.78
C PRO A 141 6.18 -13.71 15.46
N THR A 142 5.17 -13.37 14.66
CA THR A 142 3.88 -12.88 15.15
C THR A 142 3.21 -13.96 16.02
N PRO A 143 2.81 -13.64 17.27
CA PRO A 143 2.18 -14.60 18.18
C PRO A 143 0.96 -15.29 17.58
N ALA A 144 0.74 -16.54 17.94
CA ALA A 144 -0.38 -17.34 17.44
C ALA A 144 -1.74 -16.69 17.74
N SER A 145 -1.90 -16.10 18.93
CA SER A 145 -3.08 -15.32 19.34
C SER A 145 -3.42 -14.20 18.37
N VAL A 146 -2.40 -13.42 17.96
CA VAL A 146 -2.53 -12.33 16.98
C VAL A 146 -2.87 -12.89 15.62
N GLN A 147 -2.17 -13.93 15.15
CA GLN A 147 -2.46 -14.57 13.87
C GLN A 147 -3.90 -15.10 13.79
N ASP A 148 -4.38 -15.77 14.86
CA ASP A 148 -5.74 -16.31 14.92
C ASP A 148 -6.80 -15.21 14.87
N HIS A 149 -6.56 -14.07 15.55
CA HIS A 149 -7.43 -12.90 15.46
C HIS A 149 -7.50 -12.36 14.02
N LEU A 150 -6.34 -12.17 13.37
CA LEU A 150 -6.28 -11.67 11.99
C LEU A 150 -6.99 -12.60 11.00
N ILE A 151 -6.79 -13.92 11.12
CA ILE A 151 -7.45 -14.93 10.28
C ILE A 151 -8.97 -14.90 10.48
N LYS A 152 -9.44 -14.81 11.73
CA LYS A 152 -10.87 -14.67 12.02
C LYS A 152 -11.46 -13.42 11.37
N SER A 153 -10.77 -12.29 11.47
CA SER A 153 -11.17 -11.02 10.88
C SER A 153 -11.26 -11.09 9.36
N VAL A 154 -10.25 -11.65 8.70
CA VAL A 154 -10.24 -11.82 7.23
C VAL A 154 -11.37 -12.74 6.76
N ARG A 155 -11.61 -13.86 7.45
CA ARG A 155 -12.71 -14.76 7.11
C ARG A 155 -14.07 -14.08 7.22
N ALA A 156 -14.29 -13.30 8.28
CA ALA A 156 -15.53 -12.56 8.46
C ALA A 156 -15.74 -11.50 7.35
N LEU A 157 -14.68 -10.73 7.02
CA LEU A 157 -14.74 -9.73 5.96
C LEU A 157 -14.90 -10.36 4.57
N ALA A 158 -14.30 -11.53 4.34
CA ALA A 158 -14.42 -12.23 3.07
C ALA A 158 -15.87 -12.56 2.68
N GLU A 159 -16.81 -12.62 3.62
CA GLU A 159 -18.22 -12.87 3.32
C GLU A 159 -18.90 -11.69 2.59
N ASN A 160 -18.47 -10.44 2.87
CA ASN A 160 -19.19 -9.24 2.43
C ASN A 160 -18.29 -8.18 1.76
N ALA A 161 -16.98 -8.37 1.70
CA ALA A 161 -16.10 -7.45 1.00
C ALA A 161 -16.21 -7.61 -0.52
N ASP A 162 -16.05 -6.50 -1.23
CA ASP A 162 -15.94 -6.46 -2.70
C ASP A 162 -14.51 -6.73 -3.14
N ALA A 163 -13.52 -6.35 -2.31
CA ALA A 163 -12.11 -6.65 -2.55
C ALA A 163 -11.31 -6.78 -1.24
N ILE A 164 -10.22 -7.52 -1.30
CA ILE A 164 -9.21 -7.63 -0.25
C ILE A 164 -7.84 -7.27 -0.85
N ILE A 165 -7.12 -6.37 -0.18
CA ILE A 165 -5.74 -6.04 -0.48
C ILE A 165 -4.85 -6.72 0.56
N LEU A 166 -3.83 -7.47 0.12
CA LEU A 166 -2.79 -8.01 0.98
C LEU A 166 -1.53 -7.15 0.82
N MET A 167 -1.06 -6.54 1.91
CA MET A 167 0.13 -5.69 1.91
C MET A 167 1.15 -6.18 2.92
N ASP A 168 2.23 -6.78 2.43
CA ASP A 168 3.34 -7.31 3.22
C ASP A 168 4.53 -6.35 3.16
N GLN A 169 4.78 -5.63 4.24
CA GLN A 169 5.77 -4.55 4.29
C GLN A 169 6.99 -4.88 5.16
N VAL A 170 6.93 -5.92 5.99
CA VAL A 170 8.06 -6.26 6.87
C VAL A 170 9.24 -6.85 6.11
N ASP A 171 10.46 -6.56 6.59
CA ASP A 171 11.69 -7.06 5.97
C ASP A 171 11.97 -8.54 6.36
N VAL A 172 11.51 -8.98 7.54
CA VAL A 172 11.72 -10.33 8.07
C VAL A 172 10.41 -11.12 8.00
N ALA A 173 10.44 -12.28 7.38
CA ALA A 173 9.28 -13.16 7.28
C ALA A 173 8.69 -13.50 8.64
N GLU A 174 7.37 -13.71 8.70
CA GLU A 174 6.62 -14.12 9.89
C GLU A 174 6.57 -13.06 11.02
N THR A 175 7.13 -11.86 10.87
CA THR A 175 7.15 -10.84 11.93
C THR A 175 6.05 -9.79 11.80
N GLY A 176 5.32 -9.79 10.68
CA GLY A 176 4.20 -8.88 10.37
C GLY A 176 2.84 -9.55 10.38
N VAL A 177 1.92 -8.95 9.65
CA VAL A 177 0.55 -9.44 9.47
C VAL A 177 0.50 -10.63 8.51
N VAL A 178 1.23 -10.55 7.39
CA VAL A 178 1.21 -11.58 6.35
C VAL A 178 2.17 -12.71 6.71
N THR A 179 1.63 -13.73 7.37
CA THR A 179 2.34 -14.97 7.77
C THR A 179 1.91 -16.13 6.89
N ALA A 180 2.68 -17.22 6.90
CA ALA A 180 2.32 -18.45 6.20
C ALA A 180 0.93 -18.97 6.60
N LYS A 181 0.57 -18.86 7.89
CA LYS A 181 -0.74 -19.24 8.41
C LYS A 181 -1.87 -18.39 7.86
N LEU A 182 -1.65 -17.07 7.74
CA LEU A 182 -2.61 -16.16 7.10
C LEU A 182 -2.74 -16.48 5.61
N LEU A 183 -1.63 -16.69 4.90
CA LEU A 183 -1.67 -17.02 3.47
C LEU A 183 -2.42 -18.32 3.19
N ALA A 184 -2.33 -19.32 4.08
CA ALA A 184 -3.14 -20.54 3.98
C ALA A 184 -4.65 -20.24 4.10
N ALA A 185 -5.05 -19.37 5.03
CA ALA A 185 -6.44 -18.93 5.16
C ALA A 185 -6.92 -18.14 3.93
N ILE A 186 -6.07 -17.30 3.35
CA ILE A 186 -6.35 -16.58 2.10
C ILE A 186 -6.54 -17.57 0.93
N ALA A 187 -5.72 -18.64 0.85
CA ALA A 187 -5.89 -19.68 -0.17
C ALA A 187 -7.27 -20.35 -0.09
N GLU A 188 -7.72 -20.67 1.14
CA GLU A 188 -9.05 -21.24 1.36
C GLU A 188 -10.17 -20.28 0.93
N ILE A 189 -10.03 -18.98 1.28
CA ILE A 189 -10.99 -17.94 0.90
C ILE A 189 -11.04 -17.80 -0.64
N ALA A 190 -9.88 -17.71 -1.30
CA ALA A 190 -9.80 -17.59 -2.76
C ALA A 190 -10.40 -18.78 -3.50
N ALA A 191 -10.27 -20.00 -2.93
CA ALA A 191 -10.89 -21.20 -3.46
C ALA A 191 -12.42 -21.22 -3.28
N LYS A 192 -12.91 -20.79 -2.11
CA LYS A 192 -14.36 -20.75 -1.80
C LYS A 192 -15.09 -19.61 -2.52
N ARG A 193 -14.42 -18.48 -2.72
CA ARG A 193 -14.97 -17.30 -3.40
C ARG A 193 -14.09 -16.86 -4.57
N PRO A 194 -14.08 -17.59 -5.67
CA PRO A 194 -13.21 -17.31 -6.83
C PRO A 194 -13.51 -15.96 -7.50
N SER A 195 -14.70 -15.39 -7.31
CA SER A 195 -15.07 -14.05 -7.80
C SER A 195 -14.60 -12.90 -6.92
N LEU A 196 -14.20 -13.16 -5.66
CA LEU A 196 -13.68 -12.12 -4.79
C LEU A 196 -12.33 -11.64 -5.31
N LEU A 197 -12.22 -10.34 -5.55
CA LEU A 197 -10.94 -9.74 -5.92
C LEU A 197 -10.02 -9.73 -4.69
N ILE A 198 -8.93 -10.49 -4.76
CA ILE A 198 -7.85 -10.43 -3.77
C ILE A 198 -6.59 -10.01 -4.54
N ILE A 199 -6.00 -8.88 -4.18
CA ILE A 199 -4.76 -8.38 -4.78
C ILE A 199 -3.64 -8.37 -3.74
N ALA A 200 -2.48 -8.90 -4.09
CA ALA A 200 -1.31 -8.98 -3.21
C ALA A 200 -0.17 -8.11 -3.73
N ASP A 201 0.45 -7.38 -2.80
CA ASP A 201 1.68 -6.63 -2.96
C ASP A 201 2.62 -6.97 -1.80
N SER A 202 3.89 -7.26 -2.06
CA SER A 202 4.83 -7.67 -1.01
C SER A 202 6.23 -7.13 -1.30
N ARG A 203 6.78 -6.42 -0.32
CA ARG A 203 8.16 -5.94 -0.35
C ARG A 203 9.19 -7.07 -0.45
N ARG A 204 8.86 -8.26 0.06
CA ARG A 204 9.71 -9.47 0.00
C ARG A 204 9.48 -10.30 -1.24
N GLY A 205 8.57 -9.85 -2.14
CA GLY A 205 8.13 -10.59 -3.33
C GLY A 205 7.02 -11.57 -3.02
N LEU A 206 6.40 -12.09 -4.09
CA LEU A 206 5.17 -12.89 -4.04
C LEU A 206 5.42 -14.41 -4.19
N LYS A 207 6.66 -14.87 -4.01
CA LYS A 207 6.97 -16.29 -4.05
C LYS A 207 6.30 -17.02 -2.88
N GLY A 208 5.55 -18.09 -3.17
CA GLY A 208 4.81 -18.85 -2.15
C GLY A 208 3.43 -18.31 -1.80
N TYR A 209 3.01 -17.20 -2.40
CA TYR A 209 1.65 -16.69 -2.23
C TYR A 209 0.63 -17.59 -2.94
N PRO A 210 -0.62 -17.64 -2.43
CA PRO A 210 -1.70 -18.38 -3.08
C PRO A 210 -2.10 -17.75 -4.42
N ALA A 211 -2.94 -18.45 -5.18
CA ALA A 211 -3.44 -18.00 -6.48
C ALA A 211 -4.42 -16.82 -6.32
N VAL A 212 -3.90 -15.63 -6.10
CA VAL A 212 -4.60 -14.34 -6.06
C VAL A 212 -4.04 -13.40 -7.14
N THR A 213 -4.65 -12.26 -7.35
CA THR A 213 -4.12 -11.23 -8.26
C THR A 213 -2.81 -10.69 -7.69
N PHE A 214 -1.77 -10.63 -8.50
CA PHE A 214 -0.47 -10.12 -8.11
C PHE A 214 -0.25 -8.71 -8.66
N LYS A 215 0.27 -7.82 -7.82
CA LYS A 215 0.86 -6.56 -8.24
C LYS A 215 2.31 -6.53 -7.75
N MET A 216 3.23 -6.21 -8.65
CA MET A 216 4.66 -6.20 -8.39
C MET A 216 5.38 -5.22 -9.32
N ASN A 217 6.64 -4.94 -9.07
CA ASN A 217 7.49 -4.23 -10.03
C ASN A 217 8.26 -5.23 -10.94
N ALA A 218 8.99 -4.70 -11.94
CA ALA A 218 9.73 -5.54 -12.89
C ALA A 218 10.82 -6.39 -12.23
N ALA A 219 11.52 -5.87 -11.21
CA ALA A 219 12.56 -6.61 -10.48
C ALA A 219 11.95 -7.76 -9.65
N GLU A 220 10.80 -7.52 -9.01
CA GLU A 220 10.05 -8.54 -8.28
C GLU A 220 9.52 -9.65 -9.21
N LEU A 221 9.09 -9.30 -10.43
CA LEU A 221 8.70 -10.28 -11.44
C LEU A 221 9.90 -11.13 -11.87
N SER A 222 11.07 -10.51 -12.10
CA SER A 222 12.31 -11.22 -12.39
C SER A 222 12.67 -12.21 -11.28
N ALA A 223 12.64 -11.76 -10.03
CA ALA A 223 12.93 -12.61 -8.87
C ALA A 223 11.92 -13.77 -8.73
N LEU A 224 10.62 -13.51 -8.97
CA LEU A 224 9.56 -14.51 -8.92
C LEU A 224 9.74 -15.60 -9.99
N THR A 225 10.20 -15.23 -11.18
CA THR A 225 10.30 -16.13 -12.34
C THR A 225 11.70 -16.72 -12.53
N GLY A 226 12.71 -16.23 -11.82
CA GLY A 226 14.12 -16.59 -12.00
C GLY A 226 14.72 -16.05 -13.30
N ALA A 227 14.14 -14.98 -13.85
CA ALA A 227 14.63 -14.32 -15.05
C ALA A 227 15.78 -13.35 -14.77
N ALA A 228 16.36 -12.74 -15.81
CA ALA A 228 17.42 -11.73 -15.69
C ALA A 228 16.91 -10.46 -14.99
N GLU A 229 17.82 -9.71 -14.34
CA GLU A 229 17.45 -8.47 -13.65
C GLU A 229 16.93 -7.36 -14.57
N LYS A 230 17.48 -7.28 -15.78
CA LYS A 230 17.09 -6.29 -16.79
C LYS A 230 16.28 -6.96 -17.88
N LEU A 231 15.02 -6.60 -17.97
CA LEU A 231 14.06 -7.14 -18.95
C LEU A 231 13.54 -6.04 -19.86
N THR A 232 13.37 -6.37 -21.13
CA THR A 232 12.61 -5.55 -22.08
C THR A 232 11.12 -5.60 -21.73
N THR A 233 10.34 -4.68 -22.28
CA THR A 233 8.88 -4.67 -22.05
C THR A 233 8.23 -5.94 -22.60
N GLU A 234 8.71 -6.44 -23.74
CA GLU A 234 8.25 -7.68 -24.39
C GLU A 234 8.53 -8.92 -23.53
N GLU A 235 9.72 -8.99 -22.91
CA GLU A 235 10.06 -10.08 -21.98
C GLU A 235 9.20 -10.04 -20.73
N ILE A 236 8.96 -8.85 -20.16
CA ILE A 236 8.04 -8.65 -19.02
C ILE A 236 6.62 -9.10 -19.39
N GLU A 237 6.14 -8.75 -20.59
CA GLU A 237 4.83 -9.19 -21.07
C GLU A 237 4.73 -10.73 -21.12
N LEU A 238 5.72 -11.39 -21.67
CA LEU A 238 5.76 -12.86 -21.77
C LEU A 238 5.76 -13.50 -20.38
N LEU A 239 6.56 -12.98 -19.45
CA LEU A 239 6.65 -13.50 -18.09
C LEU A 239 5.34 -13.24 -17.31
N ALA A 240 4.80 -12.03 -17.36
CA ALA A 240 3.54 -11.69 -16.69
C ALA A 240 2.37 -12.55 -17.21
N ARG A 241 2.29 -12.76 -18.52
CA ARG A 241 1.31 -13.63 -19.17
C ARG A 241 1.47 -15.10 -18.71
N SER A 242 2.72 -15.59 -18.61
CA SER A 242 3.02 -16.94 -18.13
C SER A 242 2.59 -17.12 -16.67
N VAL A 243 2.92 -16.17 -15.81
CA VAL A 243 2.51 -16.18 -14.39
C VAL A 243 0.99 -16.12 -14.29
N ALA A 244 0.31 -15.20 -15.01
CA ALA A 244 -1.14 -15.06 -14.97
C ALA A 244 -1.87 -16.36 -15.38
N ARG A 245 -1.42 -17.03 -16.43
CA ARG A 245 -1.97 -18.31 -16.88
C ARG A 245 -1.77 -19.41 -15.85
N ARG A 246 -0.56 -19.55 -15.30
CA ARG A 246 -0.23 -20.56 -14.30
C ARG A 246 -1.01 -20.41 -13.00
N HIS A 247 -1.18 -19.17 -12.54
CA HIS A 247 -1.91 -18.86 -11.31
C HIS A 247 -3.43 -18.74 -11.51
N GLY A 248 -3.91 -18.64 -12.74
CA GLY A 248 -5.33 -18.43 -13.02
C GLY A 248 -5.86 -17.08 -12.53
N ARG A 249 -4.98 -16.09 -12.31
CA ARG A 249 -5.29 -14.76 -11.77
C ARG A 249 -4.53 -13.69 -12.53
N ALA A 250 -5.04 -12.45 -12.50
CA ALA A 250 -4.37 -11.32 -13.15
C ALA A 250 -3.02 -11.00 -12.49
N VAL A 251 -2.09 -10.49 -13.31
CA VAL A 251 -0.78 -10.01 -12.88
C VAL A 251 -0.60 -8.59 -13.38
N PHE A 252 -0.27 -7.67 -12.48
CA PHE A 252 0.04 -6.28 -12.78
C PHE A 252 1.50 -5.99 -12.46
N VAL A 253 2.18 -5.30 -13.38
CA VAL A 253 3.61 -4.98 -13.25
C VAL A 253 3.81 -3.47 -13.43
N THR A 254 4.42 -2.83 -12.43
CA THR A 254 4.87 -1.44 -12.53
C THR A 254 6.23 -1.40 -13.20
N LEU A 255 6.39 -0.50 -14.18
CA LEU A 255 7.55 -0.41 -15.07
C LEU A 255 8.28 0.94 -14.96
N ALA A 256 8.06 1.67 -13.86
CA ALA A 256 8.58 3.02 -13.64
C ALA A 256 8.23 3.95 -14.82
N GLU A 257 9.25 4.56 -15.46
CA GLU A 257 9.08 5.47 -16.61
C GLU A 257 8.43 4.82 -17.84
N ARG A 258 8.40 3.47 -17.90
CA ARG A 258 7.73 2.73 -18.99
C ARG A 258 6.23 2.52 -18.73
N GLY A 259 5.71 2.88 -17.55
CA GLY A 259 4.29 2.81 -17.21
C GLY A 259 3.86 1.53 -16.50
N LEU A 260 2.70 0.98 -16.88
CA LEU A 260 2.07 -0.16 -16.23
C LEU A 260 1.70 -1.24 -17.26
N LEU A 261 1.89 -2.49 -16.89
CA LEU A 261 1.49 -3.66 -17.68
C LEU A 261 0.56 -4.55 -16.87
N GLY A 262 -0.46 -5.08 -17.51
CA GLY A 262 -1.36 -6.07 -16.91
C GLY A 262 -1.56 -7.26 -17.82
N ALA A 263 -1.60 -8.47 -17.23
CA ALA A 263 -1.86 -9.72 -17.94
C ALA A 263 -2.99 -10.49 -17.25
N MET A 264 -3.96 -10.97 -18.06
CA MET A 264 -5.08 -11.79 -17.59
C MET A 264 -4.79 -13.28 -17.82
N PRO A 265 -5.39 -14.20 -17.03
CA PRO A 265 -5.23 -15.63 -17.24
C PRO A 265 -5.73 -16.10 -18.62
N THR A 266 -6.66 -15.37 -19.24
CA THR A 266 -7.14 -15.61 -20.61
C THR A 266 -6.06 -15.41 -21.68
N GLY A 267 -4.92 -14.77 -21.32
CA GLY A 267 -3.85 -14.41 -22.24
C GLY A 267 -3.94 -12.98 -22.77
N GLN A 268 -5.02 -12.24 -22.44
CA GLN A 268 -5.09 -10.82 -22.74
C GLN A 268 -4.00 -10.07 -21.99
N VAL A 269 -3.31 -9.15 -22.66
CA VAL A 269 -2.32 -8.24 -22.08
C VAL A 269 -2.65 -6.81 -22.49
N ALA A 270 -2.38 -5.87 -21.63
CA ALA A 270 -2.43 -4.44 -21.91
C ALA A 270 -1.22 -3.74 -21.29
N HIS A 271 -0.67 -2.80 -22.02
CA HIS A 271 0.38 -1.89 -21.55
C HIS A 271 -0.13 -0.46 -21.69
N VAL A 272 0.07 0.33 -20.64
CA VAL A 272 -0.24 1.76 -20.59
C VAL A 272 1.05 2.50 -20.27
N PRO A 273 1.54 3.37 -21.16
CA PRO A 273 2.77 4.12 -20.92
C PRO A 273 2.60 5.10 -19.76
N ALA A 274 3.71 5.46 -19.13
CA ALA A 274 3.70 6.50 -18.09
C ALA A 274 3.31 7.85 -18.71
N LEU A 275 2.66 8.69 -17.90
CA LEU A 275 2.36 10.04 -18.29
C LEU A 275 3.66 10.88 -18.26
N PRO A 276 3.78 11.91 -19.12
CA PRO A 276 4.91 12.82 -19.11
C PRO A 276 5.12 13.48 -17.73
N LEU A 277 6.37 13.64 -17.34
CA LEU A 277 6.73 14.34 -16.10
C LEU A 277 6.44 15.84 -16.25
N ARG A 278 5.95 16.45 -15.17
CA ARG A 278 5.53 17.85 -15.10
C ARG A 278 6.39 18.67 -14.12
N GLY A 279 7.56 18.15 -13.72
CA GLY A 279 8.46 18.78 -12.76
C GLY A 279 9.19 17.78 -11.90
N PRO A 280 9.72 18.20 -10.75
CA PRO A 280 10.33 17.31 -9.77
C PRO A 280 9.35 16.22 -9.29
N ILE A 281 9.87 15.05 -8.95
CA ILE A 281 9.07 13.90 -8.52
C ILE A 281 9.60 13.30 -7.22
N ASP A 282 8.67 12.76 -6.43
CA ASP A 282 8.93 11.86 -5.32
C ASP A 282 8.17 10.55 -5.58
N ILE A 283 8.90 9.45 -5.70
CA ILE A 283 8.29 8.15 -6.05
C ILE A 283 7.69 7.41 -4.85
N VAL A 284 7.85 7.94 -3.63
CA VAL A 284 7.33 7.32 -2.40
C VAL A 284 5.80 7.25 -2.45
N GLY A 285 5.24 6.05 -2.26
CA GLY A 285 3.80 5.80 -2.31
C GLY A 285 3.21 5.58 -3.70
N ALA A 286 3.99 5.72 -4.79
CA ALA A 286 3.52 5.47 -6.16
C ALA A 286 2.96 4.04 -6.33
N GLY A 287 3.67 3.04 -5.79
CA GLY A 287 3.25 1.63 -5.81
C GLY A 287 1.93 1.40 -5.06
N ASP A 288 1.78 2.04 -3.89
CA ASP A 288 0.57 1.95 -3.07
C ASP A 288 -0.64 2.59 -3.75
N SER A 289 -0.41 3.73 -4.42
CA SER A 289 -1.44 4.39 -5.24
C SER A 289 -1.89 3.50 -6.40
N VAL A 290 -0.96 2.82 -7.08
CA VAL A 290 -1.29 1.84 -8.13
C VAL A 290 -2.13 0.70 -7.56
N THR A 291 -1.73 0.10 -6.42
CA THR A 291 -2.47 -0.98 -5.77
C THR A 291 -3.89 -0.57 -5.41
N ALA A 292 -4.07 0.63 -4.80
CA ALA A 292 -5.38 1.17 -4.44
C ALA A 292 -6.27 1.39 -5.67
N ASN A 293 -5.75 2.08 -6.69
CA ASN A 293 -6.52 2.42 -7.89
C ASN A 293 -6.88 1.20 -8.74
N LEU A 294 -5.96 0.23 -8.92
CA LEU A 294 -6.27 -1.06 -9.56
C LEU A 294 -7.40 -1.78 -8.84
N THR A 295 -7.32 -1.84 -7.50
CA THR A 295 -8.34 -2.53 -6.70
C THR A 295 -9.71 -1.89 -6.87
N CYS A 296 -9.80 -0.56 -6.74
CA CYS A 296 -11.06 0.17 -6.88
C CYS A 296 -11.66 0.04 -8.27
N ALA A 297 -10.84 0.22 -9.32
CA ALA A 297 -11.30 0.13 -10.70
C ALA A 297 -11.81 -1.27 -11.03
N LEU A 298 -11.06 -2.32 -10.67
CA LEU A 298 -11.44 -3.71 -10.90
C LEU A 298 -12.70 -4.10 -10.11
N ALA A 299 -12.81 -3.70 -8.84
CA ALA A 299 -13.98 -3.95 -8.01
C ALA A 299 -15.24 -3.23 -8.56
N ALA A 300 -15.06 -2.08 -9.21
CA ALA A 300 -16.13 -1.36 -9.91
C ALA A 300 -16.45 -1.92 -11.31
N GLY A 301 -15.76 -2.96 -11.77
CA GLY A 301 -16.00 -3.60 -13.07
C GLY A 301 -15.31 -2.93 -14.25
N ALA A 302 -14.16 -2.28 -14.01
CA ALA A 302 -13.30 -1.79 -15.09
C ALA A 302 -12.65 -2.96 -15.84
N SER A 303 -12.44 -2.78 -17.14
CA SER A 303 -11.63 -3.69 -17.96
C SER A 303 -10.14 -3.58 -17.55
N LEU A 304 -9.32 -4.54 -18.00
CA LEU A 304 -7.88 -4.52 -17.78
C LEU A 304 -7.24 -3.19 -18.18
N ARG A 305 -7.57 -2.67 -19.37
CA ARG A 305 -7.00 -1.43 -19.88
C ARG A 305 -7.47 -0.22 -19.09
N GLU A 306 -8.76 -0.14 -18.75
CA GLU A 306 -9.32 0.96 -17.96
C GLU A 306 -8.69 1.02 -16.58
N SER A 307 -8.51 -0.13 -15.90
CA SER A 307 -7.88 -0.16 -14.58
C SER A 307 -6.42 0.29 -14.61
N LEU A 308 -5.66 -0.07 -15.65
CA LEU A 308 -4.29 0.41 -15.85
C LEU A 308 -4.24 1.92 -16.15
N GLU A 309 -5.14 2.44 -16.98
CA GLU A 309 -5.22 3.88 -17.28
C GLU A 309 -5.49 4.70 -16.02
N MET A 310 -6.47 4.29 -15.20
CA MET A 310 -6.77 4.96 -13.93
C MET A 310 -5.59 4.91 -12.96
N ALA A 311 -4.96 3.76 -12.81
CA ALA A 311 -3.80 3.59 -11.93
C ALA A 311 -2.56 4.39 -12.41
N ALA A 312 -2.33 4.48 -13.73
CA ALA A 312 -1.24 5.26 -14.30
C ALA A 312 -1.44 6.77 -14.06
N ILE A 313 -2.66 7.27 -14.24
CA ILE A 313 -2.99 8.68 -13.96
C ILE A 313 -2.80 8.97 -12.47
N ALA A 314 -3.36 8.14 -11.58
CA ALA A 314 -3.24 8.31 -10.14
C ALA A 314 -1.77 8.31 -9.69
N SER A 315 -0.97 7.37 -10.17
CA SER A 315 0.47 7.32 -9.91
C SER A 315 1.18 8.61 -10.38
N SER A 316 0.84 9.11 -11.58
CA SER A 316 1.38 10.37 -12.09
C SER A 316 0.99 11.58 -11.23
N VAL A 317 -0.19 11.61 -10.64
CA VAL A 317 -0.60 12.65 -9.69
C VAL A 317 0.23 12.57 -8.41
N VAL A 318 0.35 11.37 -7.85
CA VAL A 318 1.02 11.11 -6.57
C VAL A 318 2.49 11.48 -6.60
N ILE A 319 3.24 11.08 -7.64
CA ILE A 319 4.68 11.34 -7.71
C ILE A 319 5.05 12.84 -7.81
N HIS A 320 4.10 13.72 -8.13
CA HIS A 320 4.33 15.17 -8.16
C HIS A 320 3.99 15.87 -6.84
N GLN A 321 3.58 15.13 -5.80
CA GLN A 321 3.33 15.65 -4.45
C GLN A 321 4.58 15.44 -3.58
N LEU A 322 5.49 16.41 -3.60
CA LEU A 322 6.80 16.30 -2.94
C LEU A 322 6.69 16.34 -1.40
N GLY A 323 7.60 15.62 -0.72
CA GLY A 323 7.77 15.68 0.74
C GLY A 323 6.63 15.06 1.56
N THR A 324 5.76 14.29 0.92
CA THR A 324 4.68 13.53 1.57
C THR A 324 4.36 12.28 0.76
N THR A 325 3.74 11.30 1.41
CA THR A 325 3.13 10.18 0.68
C THR A 325 1.83 10.68 0.06
N GLY A 326 1.86 11.00 -1.23
CA GLY A 326 0.77 11.62 -1.96
C GLY A 326 -0.45 10.72 -2.14
N VAL A 327 -1.59 11.34 -2.46
CA VAL A 327 -2.83 10.65 -2.84
C VAL A 327 -3.45 11.31 -4.08
N ALA A 328 -4.23 10.55 -4.86
CA ALA A 328 -4.99 11.06 -6.00
C ALA A 328 -6.49 10.92 -5.72
N THR A 329 -7.21 12.03 -5.77
CA THR A 329 -8.68 12.03 -5.68
C THR A 329 -9.31 11.68 -7.03
N VAL A 330 -10.60 11.33 -7.01
CA VAL A 330 -11.39 11.16 -8.26
C VAL A 330 -11.34 12.42 -9.13
N ALA A 331 -11.36 13.61 -8.50
CA ALA A 331 -11.27 14.88 -9.23
C ALA A 331 -9.91 15.06 -9.92
N ASP A 332 -8.80 14.72 -9.23
CA ASP A 332 -7.46 14.80 -9.81
C ASP A 332 -7.31 13.86 -11.02
N ILE A 333 -7.80 12.62 -10.90
CA ILE A 333 -7.77 11.65 -12.01
C ILE A 333 -8.64 12.11 -13.17
N SER A 334 -9.84 12.65 -12.87
CA SER A 334 -10.79 13.15 -13.86
C SER A 334 -10.20 14.28 -14.75
N ALA A 335 -9.22 15.03 -14.27
CA ALA A 335 -8.57 16.09 -15.03
C ALA A 335 -7.76 15.57 -16.24
N PHE A 336 -7.47 14.27 -16.29
CA PHE A 336 -6.67 13.60 -17.33
C PHE A 336 -7.50 12.65 -18.23
N VAL A 337 -8.82 12.55 -18.02
CA VAL A 337 -9.73 11.66 -18.75
C VAL A 337 -10.52 12.37 -19.84
#